data_720707ca1521f80b02c0493b56400496
#
_entry.id   720707ca1521f80b02c0493b56400496
#
_cell.length_a   1.000
_cell.length_b   1.000
_cell.length_c   1.000
_cell.angle_alpha   90.00
_cell.angle_beta   90.00
_cell.angle_gamma   90.00
#
_symmetry.space_group_name_H-M   'P 1'
#
loop_
_entity.id
_entity.type
_entity.pdbx_description
1 polymer ?
#
loop_
_entity_poly.entity_id
_entity_poly.type
_entity_poly.pdbx_seq_one_letter_code
_entity_poly.pdbx_strand_id
1 'polypeptide(L)'
;MSGTESSKVYVNVMAEFTKDGRLLPRSFIWKDGQVYEIQRVTDVRRAASLKAGGVGIRYTCIVNGRESHLFYEDNNMWFVEER
;
A
#
# COMPACT_ATOMS: atom_id res chain seq x y z
N MET A 1 -3.42 -16.18 20.92
CA MET A 1 -3.40 -15.78 20.46
C MET A 1 -3.52 -15.00 19.79
N SER A 2 -3.55 -14.81 19.83
CA SER A 2 -3.79 -14.03 19.33
C SER A 2 -3.73 -13.74 18.11
N GLY A 3 -3.63 -14.18 17.48
CA GLY A 3 -3.52 -14.03 16.12
C GLY A 3 -4.39 -13.08 15.48
N THR A 4 -4.65 -12.10 16.14
CA THR A 4 -5.52 -11.09 15.57
C THR A 4 -4.76 -9.91 15.04
N GLU A 5 -3.46 -9.93 15.20
CA GLU A 5 -2.69 -8.80 14.74
C GLU A 5 -2.73 -8.73 13.25
N SER A 6 -2.81 -7.54 12.75
CA SER A 6 -2.56 -7.30 11.37
C SER A 6 -1.09 -7.46 11.09
N SER A 7 -0.77 -7.90 9.92
CA SER A 7 0.61 -8.03 9.53
C SER A 7 0.84 -7.32 8.22
N LYS A 8 2.09 -7.03 7.98
CA LYS A 8 2.50 -6.46 6.71
C LYS A 8 2.56 -7.59 5.69
N VAL A 9 1.91 -7.38 4.59
CA VAL A 9 2.06 -8.26 3.44
C VAL A 9 2.80 -7.45 2.38
N TYR A 10 4.08 -7.77 2.19
CA TYR A 10 4.87 -7.06 1.19
C TYR A 10 4.46 -7.49 -0.19
N VAL A 11 4.35 -6.53 -1.09
CA VAL A 11 3.86 -6.78 -2.45
C VAL A 11 4.76 -6.09 -3.45
N ASN A 12 4.81 -6.67 -4.64
CA ASN A 12 5.45 -5.99 -5.76
C ASN A 12 4.50 -4.94 -6.28
N VAL A 13 5.01 -3.76 -6.52
CA VAL A 13 4.19 -2.62 -6.93
C VAL A 13 4.77 -2.03 -8.21
N MET A 14 3.89 -1.77 -9.15
CA MET A 14 4.22 -0.94 -10.30
C MET A 14 3.87 0.48 -9.92
N ALA A 15 4.86 1.34 -9.91
CA ALA A 15 4.68 2.72 -9.46
C ALA A 15 5.20 3.68 -10.51
N GLU A 16 4.71 4.88 -10.45
CA GLU A 16 5.05 5.92 -11.41
C GLU A 16 5.60 7.12 -10.66
N PHE A 17 6.72 7.65 -11.13
CA PHE A 17 7.17 8.98 -10.73
C PHE A 17 6.61 9.96 -11.74
N THR A 18 5.78 10.88 -11.26
CA THR A 18 5.18 11.87 -12.14
C THR A 18 6.19 12.98 -12.45
N LYS A 19 5.91 13.74 -13.48
CA LYS A 19 6.82 14.82 -13.88
C LYS A 19 6.93 15.91 -12.82
N ASP A 20 5.97 16.00 -11.90
CA ASP A 20 6.04 16.96 -10.81
C ASP A 20 6.58 16.34 -9.52
N GLY A 21 7.20 15.17 -9.62
CA GLY A 21 7.96 14.60 -8.52
C GLY A 21 7.16 13.79 -7.53
N ARG A 22 5.99 13.34 -7.89
CA ARG A 22 5.17 12.53 -7.01
C ARG A 22 5.34 11.06 -7.36
N LEU A 23 5.35 10.23 -6.34
CA LEU A 23 5.40 8.79 -6.51
C LEU A 23 4.01 8.23 -6.25
N LEU A 24 3.44 7.57 -7.24
CA LEU A 24 2.07 7.05 -7.16
C LEU A 24 2.06 5.58 -7.55
N PRO A 25 1.43 4.72 -6.73
CA PRO A 25 1.28 3.31 -7.10
C PRO A 25 0.20 3.17 -8.17
N ARG A 26 0.44 2.25 -9.11
CA ARG A 26 -0.49 2.03 -10.22
C ARG A 26 -1.13 0.65 -10.15
N SER A 27 -0.38 -0.35 -9.69
CA SER A 27 -0.91 -1.70 -9.51
C SER A 27 -0.01 -2.45 -8.55
N PHE A 28 -0.51 -3.54 -8.02
CA PHE A 28 0.31 -4.40 -7.18
C PHE A 28 -0.10 -5.85 -7.39
N ILE A 29 0.81 -6.76 -7.03
CA ILE A 29 0.57 -8.19 -7.14
C ILE A 29 0.31 -8.70 -5.73
N TRP A 30 -0.88 -9.24 -5.53
CA TRP A 30 -1.27 -9.77 -4.23
C TRP A 30 -0.63 -11.14 -4.02
N LYS A 31 -0.68 -11.62 -2.80
CA LYS A 31 -0.04 -12.88 -2.42
C LYS A 31 -0.61 -14.09 -3.15
N ASP A 32 -1.77 -13.97 -3.73
CA ASP A 32 -2.38 -15.03 -4.54
C ASP A 32 -1.94 -14.98 -6.00
N GLY A 33 -1.05 -14.07 -6.35
CA GLY A 33 -0.56 -13.92 -7.71
C GLY A 33 -1.41 -13.05 -8.59
N GLN A 34 -2.52 -12.56 -8.10
CA GLN A 34 -3.40 -11.68 -8.87
C GLN A 34 -2.85 -10.29 -8.91
N VAL A 35 -2.99 -9.65 -10.07
CA VAL A 35 -2.61 -8.25 -10.24
C VAL A 35 -3.85 -7.40 -10.01
N TYR A 36 -3.73 -6.45 -9.10
CA TYR A 36 -4.81 -5.53 -8.81
C TYR A 36 -4.41 -4.14 -9.27
N GLU A 37 -5.26 -3.54 -10.09
CA GLU A 37 -5.01 -2.20 -10.57
C GLU A 37 -5.60 -1.19 -9.62
N ILE A 38 -4.86 -0.13 -9.38
CA ILE A 38 -5.33 0.94 -8.51
C ILE A 38 -6.11 1.91 -9.39
N GLN A 39 -7.40 2.01 -9.13
CA GLN A 39 -8.26 2.85 -9.94
C GLN A 39 -7.94 4.32 -9.73
N ARG A 40 -7.65 4.68 -8.48
CA ARG A 40 -7.19 6.03 -8.17
C ARG A 40 -6.67 6.07 -6.74
N VAL A 41 -5.87 7.08 -6.48
CA VAL A 41 -5.34 7.36 -5.14
C VAL A 41 -6.12 8.57 -4.62
N THR A 42 -6.79 8.40 -3.49
CA THR A 42 -7.64 9.43 -2.94
C THR A 42 -6.98 10.22 -1.82
N ASP A 43 -5.93 9.68 -1.22
CA ASP A 43 -5.24 10.38 -0.14
C ASP A 43 -3.83 9.86 -0.02
N VAL A 44 -2.89 10.76 0.28
CA VAL A 44 -1.49 10.41 0.49
C VAL A 44 -1.02 11.18 1.71
N ARG A 45 -0.52 10.46 2.72
CA ARG A 45 -0.02 11.14 3.92
C ARG A 45 1.04 10.29 4.59
N ARG A 46 1.93 10.96 5.30
CA ARG A 46 2.89 10.27 6.14
C ARG A 46 2.14 9.75 7.35
N ALA A 47 2.32 8.47 7.65
CA ALA A 47 1.57 7.85 8.73
C ALA A 47 2.32 6.64 9.27
N ALA A 48 2.08 6.35 10.54
CA ALA A 48 2.54 5.11 11.13
C ALA A 48 1.46 4.07 10.89
N SER A 49 1.90 2.83 10.65
CA SER A 49 0.98 1.72 10.61
C SER A 49 0.72 1.29 12.04
N LEU A 50 -0.45 1.58 12.54
CA LEU A 50 -0.76 1.32 13.95
C LEU A 50 -0.82 -0.17 14.25
N LYS A 51 -1.15 -0.97 13.26
CA LYS A 51 -1.32 -2.40 13.46
C LYS A 51 -0.06 -3.19 13.16
N ALA A 52 0.60 -2.83 12.06
CA ALA A 52 1.76 -3.59 11.62
C ALA A 52 3.08 -2.99 12.08
N GLY A 53 3.05 -1.81 12.65
CA GLY A 53 4.26 -1.09 13.04
C GLY A 53 4.94 -0.45 11.83
N GLY A 54 5.86 0.44 12.10
CA GLY A 54 6.60 1.10 11.05
C GLY A 54 5.98 2.43 10.65
N VAL A 55 6.78 3.24 10.00
CA VAL A 55 6.39 4.56 9.55
C VAL A 55 6.67 4.64 8.07
N GLY A 56 5.76 5.20 7.32
CA GLY A 56 5.93 5.36 5.90
C GLY A 56 4.92 6.33 5.34
N ILE A 57 4.70 6.22 4.05
CA ILE A 57 3.69 7.02 3.38
C ILE A 57 2.51 6.11 3.10
N ARG A 58 1.35 6.51 3.59
CA ARG A 58 0.13 5.73 3.38
C ARG A 58 -0.62 6.30 2.18
N TYR A 59 -0.89 5.44 1.23
CA TYR A 59 -1.71 5.77 0.07
C TYR A 59 -3.07 5.13 0.26
N THR A 60 -4.10 5.94 0.27
CA THR A 60 -5.46 5.42 0.27
C THR A 60 -5.87 5.27 -1.19
N CYS A 61 -6.20 4.06 -1.57
CA CYS A 61 -6.40 3.69 -2.96
C CYS A 61 -7.78 3.07 -3.13
N ILE A 62 -8.33 3.23 -4.33
CA ILE A 62 -9.54 2.53 -4.70
C ILE A 62 -9.14 1.36 -5.59
N VAL A 63 -9.46 0.15 -5.15
CA VAL A 63 -9.13 -1.08 -5.85
C VAL A 63 -10.41 -1.91 -5.91
N ASN A 64 -10.87 -2.25 -7.11
CA ASN A 64 -12.11 -2.98 -7.31
C ASN A 64 -13.29 -2.31 -6.59
N GLY A 65 -13.32 -0.98 -6.61
CA GLY A 65 -14.38 -0.21 -5.99
C GLY A 65 -14.30 -0.13 -4.48
N ARG A 66 -13.26 -0.65 -3.88
CA ARG A 66 -13.09 -0.65 -2.43
C ARG A 66 -11.89 0.17 -2.02
N GLU A 67 -11.96 0.75 -0.85
CA GLU A 67 -10.87 1.51 -0.30
C GLU A 67 -9.84 0.55 0.31
N SER A 68 -8.59 0.75 -0.03
CA SER A 68 -7.47 -0.04 0.48
C SER A 68 -6.33 0.89 0.83
N HIS A 69 -5.48 0.45 1.74
CA HIS A 69 -4.32 1.23 2.14
C HIS A 69 -3.05 0.51 1.75
N LEU A 70 -2.19 1.23 1.05
CA LEU A 70 -0.90 0.73 0.61
C LEU A 70 0.16 1.63 1.23
N PHE A 71 1.17 1.02 1.84
CA PHE A 71 2.21 1.76 2.55
C PHE A 71 3.53 1.62 1.82
N TYR A 72 4.23 2.74 1.69
CA TYR A 72 5.55 2.79 1.11
C TYR A 72 6.55 3.15 2.21
N GLU A 73 7.50 2.26 2.45
CA GLU A 73 8.47 2.43 3.53
C GLU A 73 9.77 3.07 3.03
N ASP A 74 10.59 3.53 3.97
CA ASP A 74 11.87 4.18 3.65
C ASP A 74 12.81 3.26 2.88
N ASN A 75 12.67 1.95 3.06
CA ASN A 75 13.56 0.99 2.42
C ASN A 75 13.11 0.66 0.99
N ASN A 76 12.23 1.45 0.43
CA ASN A 76 11.69 1.26 -0.93
C ASN A 76 10.81 0.01 -1.05
N MET A 77 10.24 -0.42 0.05
CA MET A 77 9.34 -1.57 0.04
C MET A 77 7.92 -1.11 0.26
N TRP A 78 7.01 -1.84 -0.37
CA TRP A 78 5.58 -1.54 -0.27
C TRP A 78 4.89 -2.69 0.44
N PHE A 79 3.93 -2.37 1.28
CA PHE A 79 3.14 -3.41 1.92
C PHE A 79 1.68 -3.01 2.03
N VAL A 80 0.83 -4.03 2.13
CA VAL A 80 -0.57 -3.87 2.43
C VAL A 80 -0.77 -4.35 3.86
N GLU A 81 -1.55 -3.62 4.62
CA GLU A 81 -1.86 -4.02 5.98
C GLU A 81 -3.05 -4.96 5.93
N GLU A 82 -2.83 -6.20 6.31
CA GLU A 82 -3.86 -7.23 6.25
C GLU A 82 -4.43 -7.48 7.62
N ARG A 83 -5.71 -7.68 7.70
CA ARG A 83 -6.37 -8.01 8.95
C ARG A 83 -6.66 -9.47 9.05
#